data_5f41f4ec3319a6aeeec750478ff93c35
#
_entry.id   5f41f4ec3319a6aeeec750478ff93c35
#
_cell.length_a   1.000
_cell.length_b   1.000
_cell.length_c   1.000
_cell.angle_alpha   90.00
_cell.angle_beta   90.00
_cell.angle_gamma   90.00
#
_symmetry.space_group_name_H-M   'P 1'
#
loop_
_entity.id
_entity.type
_entity.pdbx_description
1 polymer ?
#
loop_
_entity_poly.entity_id
_entity_poly.type
_entity_poly.pdbx_seq_one_letter_code
_entity_poly.pdbx_strand_id
1 'polypeptide(L)'
;MAWTLRISETARRQLKKLDRSTAETLLRYLNRLVQETEDPRQRGKGLTANLTGLWRYRVGDYRVICDIQDGELVVLVLQVAHRSQAYR
;
A
#
# COMPACT_ATOMS: atom_id res chain seq x y z
N MET A 1 12.22 12.47 -5.43
CA MET A 1 10.81 12.67 -5.55
C MET A 1 10.18 13.03 -4.23
N ALA A 2 9.06 13.69 -4.31
CA ALA A 2 8.47 14.32 -3.14
C ALA A 2 7.40 13.50 -2.44
N TRP A 3 7.14 12.28 -2.89
CA TRP A 3 6.11 11.45 -2.27
C TRP A 3 6.56 10.93 -0.91
N THR A 4 5.62 10.90 0.04
CA THR A 4 5.88 10.41 1.40
C THR A 4 5.00 9.19 1.66
N LEU A 5 5.57 8.20 2.31
CA LEU A 5 4.84 7.01 2.72
C LEU A 5 4.32 7.19 4.13
N ARG A 6 3.02 6.96 4.31
CA ARG A 6 2.40 6.93 5.64
C ARG A 6 1.67 5.61 5.81
N ILE A 7 1.63 5.11 7.03
CA ILE A 7 1.02 3.83 7.34
C ILE A 7 -0.02 4.03 8.42
N SER A 8 -1.26 3.66 8.13
CA SER A 8 -2.35 3.79 9.07
C SER A 8 -2.12 2.87 10.27
N GLU A 9 -2.84 3.15 11.36
CA GLU A 9 -2.76 2.31 12.55
C GLU A 9 -3.19 0.87 12.23
N THR A 10 -4.26 0.72 11.45
CA THR A 10 -4.73 -0.60 11.05
C THR A 10 -3.66 -1.37 10.28
N ALA A 11 -3.06 -0.71 9.28
CA ALA A 11 -2.02 -1.36 8.48
C ALA A 11 -0.79 -1.69 9.31
N ARG A 12 -0.44 -0.81 10.25
CA ARG A 12 0.69 -1.05 11.14
C ARG A 12 0.48 -2.32 11.97
N ARG A 13 -0.73 -2.49 12.51
CA ARG A 13 -1.05 -3.69 13.27
C ARG A 13 -1.00 -4.95 12.41
N GLN A 14 -1.48 -4.84 11.18
CA GLN A 14 -1.45 -5.97 10.25
C GLN A 14 -0.02 -6.37 9.93
N LEU A 15 0.86 -5.39 9.70
CA LEU A 15 2.27 -5.67 9.43
C LEU A 15 2.95 -6.35 10.61
N LYS A 16 2.59 -5.97 11.84
CA LYS A 16 3.18 -6.55 13.03
C LYS A 16 2.82 -8.02 13.20
N LYS A 17 1.71 -8.46 12.61
CA LYS A 17 1.27 -9.85 12.70
C LYS A 17 1.93 -10.75 11.67
N LEU A 18 2.63 -10.17 10.71
CA LEU A 18 3.33 -10.93 9.69
C LEU A 18 4.70 -11.34 10.19
N ASP A 19 5.26 -12.39 9.58
CA ASP A 19 6.64 -12.72 9.89
C ASP A 19 7.53 -11.55 9.41
N ARG A 20 8.70 -11.46 10.04
CA ARG A 20 9.58 -10.32 9.83
C ARG A 20 9.99 -10.16 8.36
N SER A 21 10.31 -11.27 7.73
CA SER A 21 10.76 -11.27 6.35
C SER A 21 9.68 -10.72 5.42
N THR A 22 8.44 -11.15 5.60
CA THR A 22 7.33 -10.67 4.78
C THR A 22 7.08 -9.19 5.00
N ALA A 23 7.07 -8.75 6.26
CA ALA A 23 6.86 -7.35 6.57
C ALA A 23 7.95 -6.48 5.96
N GLU A 24 9.20 -6.91 6.03
CA GLU A 24 10.31 -6.16 5.45
C GLU A 24 10.19 -6.05 3.93
N THR A 25 9.76 -7.15 3.28
CA THR A 25 9.57 -7.14 1.84
C THR A 25 8.50 -6.14 1.44
N LEU A 26 7.39 -6.11 2.16
CA LEU A 26 6.30 -5.17 1.89
C LEU A 26 6.77 -3.73 2.09
N LEU A 27 7.44 -3.45 3.19
CA LEU A 27 7.91 -2.09 3.47
C LEU A 27 8.95 -1.65 2.45
N ARG A 28 9.83 -2.55 2.03
CA ARG A 28 10.83 -2.22 1.02
C ARG A 28 10.16 -1.84 -0.30
N TYR A 29 9.14 -2.60 -0.70
CA TYR A 29 8.40 -2.29 -1.92
C TYR A 29 7.78 -0.89 -1.84
N LEU A 30 7.11 -0.60 -0.71
CA LEU A 30 6.41 0.67 -0.55
C LEU A 30 7.38 1.85 -0.50
N ASN A 31 8.51 1.67 0.16
CA ASN A 31 9.53 2.72 0.21
C ASN A 31 10.10 3.01 -1.18
N ARG A 32 10.37 1.96 -1.96
CA ARG A 32 10.86 2.15 -3.31
C ARG A 32 9.81 2.82 -4.19
N LEU A 33 8.55 2.49 -3.99
CA LEU A 33 7.47 3.10 -4.73
C LEU A 33 7.48 4.61 -4.59
N VAL A 34 7.58 5.11 -3.35
CA VAL A 34 7.54 6.56 -3.14
C VAL A 34 8.85 7.24 -3.50
N GLN A 35 9.97 6.54 -3.47
CA GLN A 35 11.27 7.12 -3.77
C GLN A 35 11.59 7.13 -5.26
N GLU A 36 11.16 6.11 -5.99
CA GLU A 36 11.61 5.89 -7.36
C GLU A 36 10.55 6.22 -8.41
N THR A 37 9.30 6.38 -8.00
CA THR A 37 8.21 6.60 -8.94
C THR A 37 7.75 8.05 -8.88
N GLU A 38 7.60 8.69 -10.03
CA GLU A 38 7.07 10.05 -10.07
C GLU A 38 5.59 10.08 -9.76
N ASP A 39 4.88 9.04 -10.18
CA ASP A 39 3.45 8.93 -9.93
C ASP A 39 3.17 7.53 -9.40
N PRO A 40 2.71 7.41 -8.14
CA PRO A 40 2.43 6.08 -7.56
C PRO A 40 1.41 5.27 -8.36
N ARG A 41 0.61 5.92 -9.20
CA ARG A 41 -0.38 5.22 -10.02
C ARG A 41 0.21 4.56 -11.25
N GLN A 42 1.50 4.70 -11.48
CA GLN A 42 2.17 3.96 -12.56
C GLN A 42 2.25 2.49 -12.27
N ARG A 43 2.06 2.09 -11.02
CA ARG A 43 2.02 0.69 -10.61
C ARG A 43 0.72 0.42 -9.89
N GLY A 44 0.36 -0.85 -9.80
CA GLY A 44 -0.86 -1.25 -9.12
C GLY A 44 -2.10 -1.01 -9.97
N LYS A 45 -3.25 -1.00 -9.32
CA LYS A 45 -4.55 -0.82 -9.97
C LYS A 45 -5.49 -0.05 -9.08
N GLY A 46 -6.36 0.75 -9.72
CA GLY A 46 -7.46 1.38 -9.01
C GLY A 46 -8.53 0.36 -8.65
N LEU A 47 -9.19 0.59 -7.53
CA LEU A 47 -10.28 -0.26 -7.07
C LEU A 47 -11.62 0.28 -7.53
N THR A 48 -12.63 -0.58 -7.51
CA THR A 48 -13.96 -0.23 -8.01
C THR A 48 -15.01 -0.46 -6.92
N ALA A 49 -16.28 -0.24 -7.27
CA ALA A 49 -17.42 -0.42 -6.39
C ALA A 49 -17.26 0.44 -5.13
N ASN A 50 -17.50 -0.12 -3.95
CA ASN A 50 -17.44 0.65 -2.71
C ASN A 50 -16.04 1.07 -2.31
N LEU A 51 -15.02 0.60 -3.04
CA LEU A 51 -13.63 0.96 -2.79
C LEU A 51 -13.08 1.92 -3.84
N THR A 52 -13.96 2.48 -4.66
CA THR A 52 -13.58 3.44 -5.71
C THR A 52 -12.76 4.59 -5.10
N GLY A 53 -11.67 4.94 -5.77
CA GLY A 53 -10.78 6.00 -5.30
C GLY A 53 -9.56 5.48 -4.58
N LEU A 54 -9.57 4.23 -4.15
CA LEU A 54 -8.42 3.62 -3.51
C LEU A 54 -7.58 2.89 -4.54
N TRP A 55 -6.33 2.59 -4.17
CA TRP A 55 -5.36 1.99 -5.07
C TRP A 55 -4.78 0.73 -4.43
N ARG A 56 -4.53 -0.29 -5.25
CA ARG A 56 -4.03 -1.57 -4.77
C ARG A 56 -2.67 -1.87 -5.36
N TYR A 57 -1.76 -2.29 -4.50
CA TYR A 57 -0.47 -2.85 -4.93
C TYR A 57 -0.43 -4.33 -4.56
N ARG A 58 0.12 -5.13 -5.45
CA ARG A 58 0.31 -6.56 -5.21
C ARG A 58 1.79 -6.79 -4.92
N VAL A 59 2.08 -7.38 -3.76
CA VAL A 59 3.45 -7.71 -3.38
C VAL A 59 3.45 -9.18 -2.93
N GLY A 60 3.92 -10.06 -3.82
CA GLY A 60 3.83 -11.49 -3.55
C GLY A 60 2.38 -11.92 -3.39
N ASP A 61 2.09 -12.60 -2.28
CA ASP A 61 0.73 -13.06 -1.98
C ASP A 61 -0.08 -12.04 -1.21
N TYR A 62 0.44 -10.82 -1.05
CA TYR A 62 -0.24 -9.79 -0.26
C TYR A 62 -0.77 -8.69 -1.13
N ARG A 63 -1.84 -8.07 -0.65
CA ARG A 63 -2.46 -6.89 -1.25
C ARG A 63 -2.29 -5.73 -0.30
N VAL A 64 -1.88 -4.59 -0.83
CA VAL A 64 -1.73 -3.36 -0.06
C VAL A 64 -2.71 -2.36 -0.62
N ILE A 65 -3.64 -1.90 0.22
CA ILE A 65 -4.65 -0.93 -0.19
C ILE A 65 -4.22 0.43 0.31
N CYS A 66 -4.17 1.40 -0.60
CA CYS A 66 -3.65 2.73 -0.30
C CYS A 66 -4.61 3.81 -0.74
N ASP A 67 -4.54 4.94 -0.08
CA ASP A 67 -5.16 6.17 -0.49
C ASP A 67 -4.05 7.10 -0.98
N ILE A 68 -4.09 7.45 -2.26
CA ILE A 68 -3.07 8.31 -2.87
C ILE A 68 -3.57 9.74 -2.78
N GLN A 69 -2.90 10.54 -1.97
CA GLN A 69 -3.30 11.91 -1.67
C GLN A 69 -2.43 12.89 -2.46
N ASP A 70 -2.89 13.26 -3.64
CA ASP A 70 -2.10 14.05 -4.58
C ASP A 70 -1.74 15.42 -4.05
N GLY A 71 -2.69 16.09 -3.38
CA GLY A 71 -2.44 17.43 -2.88
C GLY A 71 -1.33 17.50 -1.86
N GLU A 72 -1.09 16.40 -1.14
CA GLU A 72 -0.07 16.34 -0.11
C GLU A 72 1.11 15.47 -0.50
N LEU A 73 1.04 14.84 -1.67
CA LEU A 73 2.07 13.91 -2.16
C LEU A 73 2.32 12.80 -1.14
N VAL A 74 1.24 12.20 -0.66
CA VAL A 74 1.28 11.13 0.33
C VAL A 74 0.66 9.87 -0.24
N VAL A 75 1.31 8.73 0.00
CA VAL A 75 0.72 7.42 -0.20
C VAL A 75 0.41 6.88 1.19
N LEU A 76 -0.87 6.83 1.54
CA LEU A 76 -1.31 6.36 2.85
C LEU A 76 -1.74 4.90 2.74
N VAL A 77 -1.02 4.02 3.43
CA VAL A 77 -1.32 2.60 3.45
C VAL A 77 -2.45 2.37 4.45
N LEU A 78 -3.59 1.90 3.95
CA LEU A 78 -4.78 1.69 4.77
C LEU A 78 -4.91 0.26 5.27
N GLN A 79 -4.48 -0.72 4.45
CA GLN A 79 -4.70 -2.11 4.77
C GLN A 79 -3.65 -2.98 4.08
N VAL A 80 -3.19 -4.00 4.81
CA VAL A 80 -2.30 -5.04 4.28
C VAL A 80 -2.97 -6.37 4.57
N ALA A 81 -3.20 -7.18 3.56
CA ALA A 81 -3.88 -8.45 3.74
C ALA A 81 -3.38 -9.49 2.75
N HIS A 82 -3.41 -10.75 3.18
CA HIS A 82 -3.14 -11.86 2.27
C HIS A 82 -4.20 -11.85 1.17
N ARG A 83 -3.81 -12.28 -0.04
CA ARG A 83 -4.72 -12.21 -1.19
C ARG A 83 -6.06 -12.88 -0.96
N SER A 84 -6.10 -13.89 -0.10
CA SER A 84 -7.34 -14.60 0.19
C SER A 84 -8.28 -13.82 1.10
N GLN A 85 -7.80 -12.76 1.72
CA GLN A 85 -8.55 -11.96 2.69
C GLN A 85 -8.76 -10.51 2.26
N ALA A 86 -8.15 -10.10 1.15
CA ALA A 86 -8.29 -8.74 0.67
C ALA A 86 -9.73 -8.48 0.23
N TYR A 87 -10.22 -7.29 0.51
CA TYR A 87 -11.56 -6.83 0.11
C TYR A 87 -12.70 -7.47 0.89
N ARG A 88 -12.43 -8.00 2.04
CA ARG A 88 -13.48 -8.52 2.91
C ARG A 88 -13.99 -7.47 3.88
#